data_408b1f41305dfa6defd28703ffdcfe47
#
_entry.id   408b1f41305dfa6defd28703ffdcfe47
#
_cell.length_a   1.000
_cell.length_b   1.000
_cell.length_c   1.000
_cell.angle_alpha   90.00
_cell.angle_beta   90.00
_cell.angle_gamma   90.00
#
_symmetry.space_group_name_H-M   'P 1'
#
loop_
_entity.id
_entity.type
_entity.pdbx_description
1 polymer ?
#
loop_
_entity_poly.entity_id
_entity_poly.type
_entity_poly.pdbx_seq_one_letter_code
_entity_poly.pdbx_strand_id
1 'polypeptide(L)' 'MSTSYEVISQYMTERLRTAMLLVPNDMRSGVTEVRLRSGRPITYIYPGLVRYLSESGKAESKISEQTLIVSPREI' A
#
# COMPACT_ATOMS: atom_id res chain seq x y z
N MET A 1 10.75 -11.96 -4.39
CA MET A 1 11.60 -10.78 -4.36
C MET A 1 10.78 -9.52 -4.46
N SER A 2 11.02 -8.56 -3.62
CA SER A 2 10.17 -7.37 -3.53
C SER A 2 10.66 -6.18 -4.35
N THR A 3 11.46 -6.42 -5.38
CA THR A 3 12.04 -5.36 -6.17
C THR A 3 10.98 -4.43 -6.76
N SER A 4 9.87 -5.00 -7.25
CA SER A 4 8.81 -4.18 -7.83
C SER A 4 8.12 -3.32 -6.77
N TYR A 5 7.97 -3.83 -5.55
CA TYR A 5 7.40 -3.05 -4.46
C TYR A 5 8.28 -1.84 -4.13
N GLU A 6 9.57 -2.08 -4.01
CA GLU A 6 10.52 -1.01 -3.67
C GLU A 6 10.63 0.02 -4.79
N VAL A 7 10.63 -0.43 -6.04
CA VAL A 7 10.66 0.47 -7.18
C VAL A 7 9.40 1.34 -7.21
N ILE A 8 8.22 0.73 -7.01
CA ILE A 8 6.96 1.48 -7.00
C ILE A 8 6.98 2.53 -5.89
N SER A 9 7.46 2.17 -4.69
CA SER A 9 7.47 3.11 -3.58
C SER A 9 8.35 4.33 -3.83
N GLN A 10 9.39 4.21 -4.65
CA GLN A 10 10.26 5.33 -4.99
C GLN A 10 9.56 6.40 -5.81
N TYR A 11 8.51 6.03 -6.56
CA TYR A 11 7.77 6.97 -7.39
C TYR A 11 6.54 7.54 -6.70
N MET A 12 6.30 7.15 -5.45
CA MET A 12 5.19 7.66 -4.68
C MET A 12 5.56 8.98 -4.00
N THR A 13 4.55 9.75 -3.61
CA THR A 13 4.80 10.90 -2.76
C THR A 13 5.38 10.44 -1.44
N GLU A 14 5.99 11.36 -0.71
CA GLU A 14 6.60 11.02 0.56
C GLU A 14 5.62 10.37 1.53
N ARG A 15 4.37 10.86 1.56
CA ARG A 15 3.33 10.30 2.43
C ARG A 15 3.05 8.83 2.11
N LEU A 16 2.84 8.52 0.84
CA LEU A 16 2.57 7.14 0.43
C LEU A 16 3.79 6.26 0.61
N ARG A 17 4.96 6.76 0.23
CA ARG A 17 6.20 6.01 0.34
C ARG A 17 6.51 5.65 1.79
N THR A 18 6.34 6.61 2.71
CA THR A 18 6.61 6.37 4.12
C THR A 18 5.72 5.27 4.66
N ALA A 19 4.41 5.32 4.36
CA ALA A 19 3.49 4.29 4.81
C ALA A 19 3.83 2.93 4.22
N MET A 20 4.17 2.88 2.93
CA MET A 20 4.54 1.63 2.26
C MET A 20 5.80 1.02 2.86
N LEU A 21 6.77 1.85 3.22
CA LEU A 21 8.02 1.36 3.79
C LEU A 21 7.89 0.90 5.24
N LEU A 22 6.83 1.33 5.93
CA LEU A 22 6.55 0.87 7.29
C LEU A 22 5.95 -0.54 7.33
N VAL A 23 5.44 -1.03 6.21
CA VAL A 23 4.87 -2.37 6.15
C VAL A 23 5.97 -3.41 6.38
N PRO A 24 5.78 -4.36 7.32
CA PRO A 24 6.79 -5.38 7.58
C PRO A 24 7.11 -6.25 6.37
N ASN A 25 8.33 -6.74 6.29
CA ASN A 25 8.78 -7.56 5.16
C ASN A 25 7.93 -8.80 4.93
N ASP A 26 7.48 -9.46 6.01
CA ASP A 26 6.63 -10.63 5.88
C ASP A 26 5.29 -10.31 5.24
N MET A 27 4.78 -9.09 5.44
CA MET A 27 3.57 -8.64 4.79
C MET A 27 3.81 -8.28 3.33
N ARG A 28 4.99 -7.75 3.00
CA ARG A 28 5.34 -7.40 1.63
C ARG A 28 5.54 -8.64 0.75
N SER A 29 6.14 -9.67 1.30
CA SER A 29 6.56 -10.84 0.52
C SER A 29 5.38 -11.60 -0.08
N GLY A 30 4.20 -11.50 0.53
CA GLY A 30 3.02 -12.16 0.00
C GLY A 30 2.23 -11.36 -1.02
N VAL A 31 2.61 -10.11 -1.25
CA VAL A 31 1.86 -9.23 -2.16
C VAL A 31 2.11 -9.62 -3.60
N THR A 32 1.04 -9.87 -4.34
CA THR A 32 1.12 -10.17 -5.76
C THR A 32 0.84 -8.94 -6.62
N GLU A 33 0.12 -7.95 -6.07
CA GLU A 33 -0.22 -6.74 -6.78
C GLU A 33 -0.51 -5.61 -5.78
N VAL A 34 -0.11 -4.39 -6.12
CA VAL A 34 -0.48 -3.18 -5.38
C VAL A 34 -1.29 -2.31 -6.32
N ARG A 35 -2.51 -1.98 -5.92
CA ARG A 35 -3.40 -1.14 -6.73
C ARG A 35 -3.44 0.28 -6.20
N LEU A 36 -3.21 1.22 -7.09
CA LEU A 36 -3.20 2.64 -6.79
C LEU A 36 -4.20 3.35 -7.69
N ARG A 37 -5.27 3.88 -7.11
CA ARG A 37 -6.28 4.62 -7.86
C ARG A 37 -6.64 5.89 -7.10
N SER A 38 -6.79 6.97 -7.84
CA SER A 38 -7.18 8.26 -7.28
C SER A 38 -8.50 8.14 -6.51
N GLY A 39 -8.52 8.67 -5.28
CA GLY A 39 -9.71 8.63 -4.42
C GLY A 39 -10.01 7.29 -3.79
N ARG A 40 -9.12 6.33 -3.93
CA ARG A 40 -9.30 4.98 -3.40
C ARG A 40 -8.19 4.62 -2.43
N PRO A 41 -8.42 3.64 -1.54
CA PRO A 41 -7.35 3.14 -0.68
C PRO A 41 -6.27 2.46 -1.50
N ILE A 42 -5.03 2.53 -1.02
CA ILE A 42 -3.98 1.68 -1.56
C ILE A 42 -4.33 0.25 -1.21
N THR A 43 -4.48 -0.59 -2.23
CA THR A 43 -4.96 -1.95 -2.06
C THR A 43 -3.85 -2.94 -2.32
N TYR A 44 -3.60 -3.83 -1.38
CA TYR A 44 -2.62 -4.90 -1.48
C TYR A 44 -3.35 -6.19 -1.78
N ILE A 45 -2.99 -6.83 -2.88
CA ILE A 45 -3.57 -8.11 -3.30
C ILE A 45 -2.62 -9.23 -2.92
N TYR A 46 -3.15 -10.20 -2.17
CA TYR A 46 -2.45 -11.43 -1.81
C TYR A 46 -3.19 -12.61 -2.40
N PRO A 47 -2.58 -13.79 -2.49
CA PRO A 47 -3.32 -14.98 -2.91
C PRO A 47 -4.51 -15.23 -1.97
N GLY A 48 -5.72 -15.08 -2.52
CA GLY A 48 -6.94 -15.36 -1.77
C GLY A 48 -7.41 -14.28 -0.82
N LEU A 49 -6.73 -13.13 -0.74
CA LEU A 49 -7.20 -12.06 0.14
C LEU A 49 -6.73 -10.68 -0.31
N VAL A 50 -7.38 -9.66 0.23
CA VAL A 50 -7.11 -8.25 -0.07
C VAL A 50 -6.89 -7.52 1.25
N ARG A 51 -5.94 -6.58 1.26
CA ARG A 51 -5.66 -5.73 2.41
C ARG A 51 -5.58 -4.26 1.98
N TYR A 52 -5.81 -3.36 2.92
CA TYR A 52 -5.77 -1.92 2.69
C TYR A 52 -4.69 -1.31 3.58
N LEU A 53 -3.88 -0.44 3.01
CA LEU A 53 -2.79 0.19 3.75
C LEU A 53 -3.32 1.31 4.64
N SER A 54 -2.92 1.29 5.91
CA SER A 54 -3.22 2.38 6.83
C SER A 54 -2.07 3.38 6.87
N GLU A 55 -2.33 4.56 7.42
CA GLU A 55 -1.32 5.60 7.58
C GLU A 55 -0.14 5.15 8.47
N SER A 56 -0.38 4.20 9.36
CA SER A 56 0.66 3.67 10.22
C SER A 56 1.46 2.53 9.59
N GLY A 57 1.20 2.19 8.33
CA GLY A 57 1.92 1.14 7.64
C GLY A 57 1.40 -0.26 7.92
N LYS A 58 0.14 -0.39 8.34
CA LYS A 58 -0.47 -1.69 8.58
C LYS A 58 -1.33 -2.11 7.40
N ALA A 59 -1.28 -3.38 7.06
CA ALA A 59 -2.13 -3.96 6.03
C ALA A 59 -3.39 -4.50 6.71
N GLU A 60 -4.50 -3.78 6.58
CA GLU A 60 -5.72 -4.07 7.32
C GLU A 60 -6.78 -4.69 6.43
N SER A 61 -7.63 -5.53 7.02
CA SER A 61 -8.66 -6.25 6.28
C SER A 61 -9.88 -5.38 5.97
N LYS A 62 -10.02 -4.24 6.63
CA LYS A 62 -11.17 -3.36 6.46
C LYS A 62 -10.73 -1.92 6.24
N ILE A 63 -11.52 -1.18 5.47
CA ILE A 63 -11.33 0.26 5.32
C ILE A 63 -11.82 0.95 6.58
N SER A 64 -11.00 1.87 7.11
CA SER A 64 -11.32 2.63 8.31
C SER A 64 -10.92 4.09 8.11
N GLU A 65 -11.11 4.91 9.14
CA GLU A 65 -10.69 6.32 9.09
C GLU A 65 -9.18 6.46 8.93
N GLN A 66 -8.43 5.44 9.31
CA GLN A 66 -6.97 5.45 9.23
C GLN A 66 -6.45 4.87 7.93
N THR A 67 -7.33 4.40 7.05
CA THR A 67 -6.94 3.88 5.75
C THR A 67 -6.37 5.02 4.89
N LEU A 68 -5.23 4.76 4.26
CA LEU A 68 -4.56 5.72 3.43
C LEU A 68 -5.25 5.80 2.07
N ILE A 69 -5.79 6.97 1.76
CA ILE A 69 -6.48 7.19 0.48
C ILE A 69 -5.54 7.94 -0.46
N VAL A 70 -5.43 7.45 -1.68
CA VAL A 70 -4.59 8.06 -2.70
C VAL A 70 -5.27 9.32 -3.21
N SER A 71 -4.61 10.47 -3.08
CA SER A 71 -5.16 11.71 -3.62
C SER A 71 -4.87 11.80 -5.12
N PRO A 72 -5.67 12.59 -5.88
CA PRO A 72 -5.43 12.76 -7.32
C PRO A 72 -4.04 13.28 -7.65
N ARG A 73 -3.41 13.98 -6.73
CA ARG A 73 -2.08 14.56 -6.93
C ARG A 73 -0.96 13.56 -6.71
N GLU A 74 -1.27 12.37 -6.20
CA GLU A 74 -0.28 11.38 -5.83
C GLU A 74 -0.10 10.28 -6.87
N ILE A 75 -0.76 10.42 -7.98
CA ILE A 75 -0.64 9.46 -9.08
C ILE A 75 -0.01 10.13 -10.29
#